data_958c874be5fe2a601be16320afe2153b
#
_entry.id   958c874be5fe2a601be16320afe2153b
#
_cell.length_a   1.000
_cell.length_b   1.000
_cell.length_c   1.000
_cell.angle_alpha   90.00
_cell.angle_beta   90.00
_cell.angle_gamma   90.00
#
_symmetry.space_group_name_H-M   'P 1'
#
loop_
_entity.id
_entity.type
_entity.pdbx_description
1 polymer ?
#
loop_
_entity_poly.entity_id
_entity_poly.type
_entity_poly.pdbx_seq_one_letter_code
_entity_poly.pdbx_strand_id
1 'polypeptide(L)'
;MRAHLLKTTIVWAAIAASSPLLMSTAHAQAARYELDPEHTTMAFLVDHIGYAKILGMFRATRGSYRFDEATATLSEVRIEVDTASVFSNQPKRDNHLRGPDFLNSGEFPRMVFTATGAKRTGDKTFDISGQLELLGKSQPLTLQATWNKSAESPLGGPLGKPYVMGVSARGSLKRSAYGMNYAVANGWVGDEVPLIIEFEAIRK
;
A
#
# COMPACT_ATOMS: atom_id res chain seq x y z
N MET A 1 96.31 4.90 -26.76
CA MET A 1 95.37 4.45 -25.74
C MET A 1 94.06 5.24 -25.90
N ARG A 2 93.00 4.65 -26.46
CA ARG A 2 91.70 5.31 -26.65
C ARG A 2 90.70 4.56 -25.76
N ALA A 3 90.12 5.30 -24.78
CA ALA A 3 89.09 4.81 -23.87
C ALA A 3 87.70 4.94 -24.53
N HIS A 4 86.96 3.84 -24.65
CA HIS A 4 85.57 3.83 -25.10
C HIS A 4 84.67 4.00 -23.90
N LEU A 5 83.89 5.10 -23.86
CA LEU A 5 82.80 5.29 -22.91
C LEU A 5 81.54 4.52 -23.42
N LEU A 6 81.07 3.53 -22.65
CA LEU A 6 79.74 2.95 -22.85
C LEU A 6 78.69 3.88 -22.28
N LYS A 7 77.74 4.30 -23.11
CA LYS A 7 76.52 5.01 -22.65
C LYS A 7 75.43 4.00 -22.37
N THR A 8 75.06 3.82 -21.13
CA THR A 8 73.95 2.99 -20.68
C THR A 8 72.65 3.81 -20.77
N THR A 9 71.73 3.43 -21.68
CA THR A 9 70.40 4.08 -21.79
C THR A 9 69.43 3.33 -20.88
N ILE A 10 68.91 4.00 -19.85
CA ILE A 10 67.88 3.48 -18.97
C ILE A 10 66.51 3.80 -19.59
N VAL A 11 65.76 2.78 -20.02
CA VAL A 11 64.39 2.90 -20.48
C VAL A 11 63.44 2.77 -19.28
N TRP A 12 62.76 3.84 -18.96
CA TRP A 12 61.67 3.81 -17.97
C TRP A 12 60.39 3.29 -18.62
N ALA A 13 59.93 2.10 -18.23
CA ALA A 13 58.63 1.59 -18.61
C ALA A 13 57.57 2.20 -17.69
N ALA A 14 56.74 3.08 -18.22
CA ALA A 14 55.58 3.63 -17.48
C ALA A 14 54.46 2.56 -17.47
N ILE A 15 54.23 1.95 -16.31
CA ILE A 15 53.10 1.08 -16.04
C ILE A 15 51.88 1.96 -15.82
N ALA A 16 50.99 2.07 -16.80
CA ALA A 16 49.70 2.69 -16.67
C ALA A 16 48.79 1.79 -15.84
N ALA A 17 48.60 2.11 -14.55
CA ALA A 17 47.64 1.44 -13.68
C ALA A 17 46.22 1.88 -14.09
N SER A 18 45.54 1.04 -14.86
CA SER A 18 44.09 1.19 -15.15
C SER A 18 43.29 0.81 -13.91
N SER A 19 42.88 1.80 -13.11
CA SER A 19 41.92 1.60 -12.02
C SER A 19 40.53 1.29 -12.61
N PRO A 20 39.89 0.17 -12.22
CA PRO A 20 38.52 -0.09 -12.65
C PRO A 20 37.60 0.95 -11.97
N LEU A 21 36.90 1.76 -12.77
CA LEU A 21 35.77 2.55 -12.29
C LEU A 21 34.70 1.56 -11.79
N LEU A 22 34.58 1.43 -10.48
CA LEU A 22 33.41 0.82 -9.85
C LEU A 22 32.21 1.75 -10.12
N MET A 23 31.45 1.45 -11.18
CA MET A 23 30.13 2.04 -11.37
C MET A 23 29.26 1.58 -10.21
N SER A 24 29.11 2.42 -9.19
CA SER A 24 28.08 2.26 -8.17
C SER A 24 26.74 2.33 -8.90
N THR A 25 26.08 1.19 -9.05
CA THR A 25 24.66 1.16 -9.45
C THR A 25 23.89 1.81 -8.32
N ALA A 26 23.53 3.09 -8.48
CA ALA A 26 22.59 3.74 -7.60
C ALA A 26 21.29 2.94 -7.69
N HIS A 27 21.06 2.04 -6.74
CA HIS A 27 19.74 1.42 -6.55
C HIS A 27 18.79 2.58 -6.25
N ALA A 28 17.82 2.78 -7.11
CA ALA A 28 16.74 3.71 -6.84
C ALA A 28 16.12 3.31 -5.50
N GLN A 29 16.29 4.17 -4.50
CA GLN A 29 15.78 3.89 -3.16
C GLN A 29 14.26 3.91 -3.20
N ALA A 30 13.60 2.90 -2.61
CA ALA A 30 12.14 2.84 -2.53
C ALA A 30 11.57 4.16 -2.00
N ALA A 31 10.77 4.83 -2.81
CA ALA A 31 10.16 6.09 -2.43
C ALA A 31 9.02 5.87 -1.45
N ARG A 32 8.83 6.81 -0.53
CA ARG A 32 7.66 6.84 0.36
C ARG A 32 6.48 7.45 -0.38
N TYR A 33 5.34 6.81 -0.26
CA TYR A 33 4.04 7.28 -0.75
C TYR A 33 3.09 7.44 0.43
N GLU A 34 2.33 8.52 0.43
CA GLU A 34 1.25 8.77 1.40
C GLU A 34 -0.08 8.85 0.67
N LEU A 35 -1.11 8.18 1.20
CA LEU A 35 -2.45 8.21 0.63
C LEU A 35 -2.96 9.65 0.58
N ASP A 36 -3.53 10.01 -0.57
CA ASP A 36 -4.28 11.25 -0.72
C ASP A 36 -5.72 11.04 -0.20
N PRO A 37 -6.11 11.69 0.90
CA PRO A 37 -7.44 11.51 1.49
C PRO A 37 -8.58 12.01 0.59
N GLU A 38 -8.32 12.94 -0.33
CA GLU A 38 -9.32 13.46 -1.26
C GLU A 38 -9.62 12.47 -2.40
N HIS A 39 -8.66 11.59 -2.72
CA HIS A 39 -8.75 10.60 -3.79
C HIS A 39 -8.65 9.17 -3.27
N THR A 40 -9.15 8.92 -2.05
CA THR A 40 -9.15 7.57 -1.44
C THR A 40 -10.58 7.10 -1.20
N THR A 41 -10.93 5.95 -1.77
CA THR A 41 -12.17 5.22 -1.52
C THR A 41 -11.87 3.90 -0.85
N MET A 42 -12.42 3.68 0.35
CA MET A 42 -12.39 2.43 1.09
C MET A 42 -13.81 1.93 1.26
N ALA A 43 -14.30 1.15 0.31
CA ALA A 43 -15.67 0.64 0.28
C ALA A 43 -15.75 -0.86 0.54
N PHE A 44 -16.92 -1.30 0.96
CA PHE A 44 -17.24 -2.70 1.22
C PHE A 44 -18.67 -3.04 0.83
N LEU A 45 -18.92 -4.32 0.63
CA LEU A 45 -20.26 -4.87 0.35
C LEU A 45 -20.62 -5.89 1.42
N VAL A 46 -21.88 -5.85 1.89
CA VAL A 46 -22.44 -6.84 2.84
C VAL A 46 -23.76 -7.36 2.33
N ASP A 47 -23.90 -8.67 2.26
CA ASP A 47 -25.19 -9.29 1.91
C ASP A 47 -26.25 -9.00 3.00
N HIS A 48 -27.47 -8.68 2.59
CA HIS A 48 -28.57 -8.36 3.47
C HIS A 48 -29.78 -9.25 3.13
N ILE A 49 -29.97 -10.29 3.94
CA ILE A 49 -31.10 -11.23 3.89
C ILE A 49 -31.26 -11.88 2.47
N GLY A 50 -30.19 -11.94 1.70
CA GLY A 50 -30.21 -12.48 0.34
C GLY A 50 -30.92 -11.61 -0.71
N TYR A 51 -31.50 -10.46 -0.34
CA TYR A 51 -32.16 -9.58 -1.30
C TYR A 51 -31.20 -8.73 -2.10
N ALA A 52 -30.22 -8.13 -1.43
CA ALA A 52 -29.24 -7.26 -2.07
C ALA A 52 -28.00 -7.13 -1.20
N LYS A 53 -26.92 -6.60 -1.78
CA LYS A 53 -25.76 -6.19 -1.01
C LYS A 53 -25.85 -4.71 -0.64
N ILE A 54 -25.58 -4.40 0.60
CA ILE A 54 -25.42 -3.02 1.06
C ILE A 54 -24.01 -2.56 0.77
N LEU A 55 -23.88 -1.48 0.02
CA LEU A 55 -22.62 -0.78 -0.15
C LEU A 55 -22.41 0.15 1.04
N GLY A 56 -21.25 0.05 1.68
CA GLY A 56 -20.78 0.99 2.68
C GLY A 56 -19.36 1.44 2.35
N MET A 57 -18.92 2.52 2.98
CA MET A 57 -17.55 3.02 2.88
C MET A 57 -17.08 3.65 4.18
N PHE A 58 -15.78 3.84 4.30
CA PHE A 58 -15.17 4.65 5.34
C PHE A 58 -14.70 5.97 4.73
N ARG A 59 -15.05 7.08 5.35
CA ARG A 59 -14.79 8.43 4.83
C ARG A 59 -13.48 9.04 5.34
N ALA A 60 -12.81 8.37 6.28
CA ALA A 60 -11.54 8.79 6.84
C ALA A 60 -10.54 7.63 6.84
N THR A 61 -9.61 7.67 5.90
CA THR A 61 -8.52 6.71 5.73
C THR A 61 -7.22 7.48 5.57
N ARG A 62 -6.15 6.98 6.19
CA ARG A 62 -4.79 7.50 6.01
C ARG A 62 -3.80 6.35 5.98
N GLY A 63 -2.63 6.61 5.44
CA GLY A 63 -1.57 5.60 5.45
C GLY A 63 -0.43 5.94 4.54
N SER A 64 0.55 5.06 4.56
CA SER A 64 1.72 5.17 3.72
C SER A 64 2.33 3.81 3.43
N TYR A 65 3.18 3.77 2.41
CA TYR A 65 3.99 2.62 2.04
C TYR A 65 5.27 3.09 1.34
N ARG A 66 6.23 2.18 1.18
CA ARG A 66 7.37 2.40 0.28
C ARG A 66 7.23 1.54 -0.95
N PHE A 67 7.56 2.12 -2.09
CA PHE A 67 7.56 1.41 -3.36
C PHE A 67 8.75 1.82 -4.23
N ASP A 68 9.45 0.83 -4.73
CA ASP A 68 10.49 0.98 -5.75
C ASP A 68 9.88 0.63 -7.11
N GLU A 69 9.68 1.63 -7.96
CA GLU A 69 9.06 1.44 -9.28
C GLU A 69 9.97 0.69 -10.25
N ALA A 70 11.30 0.77 -10.09
CA ALA A 70 12.25 0.10 -10.98
C ALA A 70 12.25 -1.42 -10.74
N THR A 71 12.13 -1.85 -9.49
CA THR A 71 12.10 -3.27 -9.10
C THR A 71 10.69 -3.80 -8.83
N ALA A 72 9.69 -2.92 -8.81
CA ALA A 72 8.31 -3.20 -8.40
C ALA A 72 8.23 -3.83 -7.00
N THR A 73 9.04 -3.32 -6.06
CA THR A 73 9.14 -3.83 -4.69
C THR A 73 8.37 -2.94 -3.73
N LEU A 74 7.39 -3.53 -3.02
CA LEU A 74 6.58 -2.89 -1.98
C LEU A 74 7.14 -3.22 -0.59
N SER A 75 7.12 -2.24 0.32
CA SER A 75 7.49 -2.44 1.73
C SER A 75 6.81 -1.41 2.65
N GLU A 76 6.89 -1.65 3.95
CA GLU A 76 6.44 -0.73 5.00
C GLU A 76 4.99 -0.24 4.82
N VAL A 77 4.08 -1.13 4.44
CA VAL A 77 2.66 -0.78 4.27
C VAL A 77 2.01 -0.61 5.64
N ARG A 78 1.40 0.55 5.87
CA ARG A 78 0.54 0.82 7.03
C ARG A 78 -0.62 1.72 6.63
N ILE A 79 -1.83 1.17 6.68
CA ILE A 79 -3.08 1.86 6.36
C ILE A 79 -3.98 1.84 7.59
N GLU A 80 -4.46 3.00 7.99
CA GLU A 80 -5.36 3.18 9.12
C GLU A 80 -6.70 3.74 8.64
N VAL A 81 -7.79 3.17 9.13
CA VAL A 81 -9.16 3.58 8.83
C VAL A 81 -9.86 3.94 10.13
N ASP A 82 -10.47 5.11 10.18
CA ASP A 82 -11.34 5.52 11.29
C ASP A 82 -12.67 4.76 11.20
N THR A 83 -12.94 3.90 12.18
CA THR A 83 -14.15 3.08 12.22
C THR A 83 -15.42 3.90 12.41
N ALA A 84 -15.35 5.05 13.09
CA ALA A 84 -16.48 5.95 13.25
C ALA A 84 -16.88 6.66 11.95
N SER A 85 -15.98 6.69 10.96
CA SER A 85 -16.22 7.31 9.65
C SER A 85 -17.09 6.46 8.71
N VAL A 86 -17.60 5.32 9.16
CA VAL A 86 -18.48 4.44 8.37
C VAL A 86 -19.71 5.20 7.88
N PHE A 87 -20.01 5.00 6.60
CA PHE A 87 -21.12 5.61 5.89
C PHE A 87 -21.76 4.59 4.95
N SER A 88 -23.06 4.40 5.08
CA SER A 88 -23.83 3.49 4.21
C SER A 88 -25.09 4.16 3.63
N ASN A 89 -25.10 5.48 3.59
CA ASN A 89 -26.21 6.32 3.10
C ASN A 89 -27.53 6.15 3.88
N GLN A 90 -27.48 5.69 5.15
CA GLN A 90 -28.65 5.58 6.02
C GLN A 90 -28.24 5.80 7.48
N PRO A 91 -28.60 6.96 8.10
CA PRO A 91 -28.10 7.37 9.41
C PRO A 91 -28.37 6.37 10.54
N LYS A 92 -29.54 5.71 10.56
CA LYS A 92 -29.85 4.72 11.61
C LYS A 92 -28.93 3.49 11.47
N ARG A 93 -28.66 3.04 10.25
CA ARG A 93 -27.74 1.94 9.99
C ARG A 93 -26.29 2.35 10.33
N ASP A 94 -25.87 3.55 9.96
CA ASP A 94 -24.53 4.05 10.26
C ASP A 94 -24.29 4.12 11.77
N ASN A 95 -25.31 4.53 12.56
CA ASN A 95 -25.24 4.52 14.02
C ASN A 95 -25.14 3.09 14.57
N HIS A 96 -25.90 2.13 14.03
CA HIS A 96 -25.81 0.73 14.43
C HIS A 96 -24.45 0.12 14.05
N LEU A 97 -23.91 0.44 12.87
CA LEU A 97 -22.59 -0.02 12.46
C LEU A 97 -21.46 0.47 13.36
N ARG A 98 -21.59 1.67 13.96
CA ARG A 98 -20.63 2.17 14.97
C ARG A 98 -20.78 1.52 16.34
N GLY A 99 -21.90 0.87 16.59
CA GLY A 99 -22.23 0.23 17.88
C GLY A 99 -21.48 -1.09 18.11
N PRO A 100 -21.70 -1.68 19.33
CA PRO A 100 -21.00 -2.89 19.77
C PRO A 100 -21.37 -4.15 18.97
N ASP A 101 -22.50 -4.19 18.28
CA ASP A 101 -22.88 -5.31 17.42
C ASP A 101 -21.97 -5.43 16.17
N PHE A 102 -21.29 -4.34 15.79
CA PHE A 102 -20.47 -4.24 14.59
C PHE A 102 -19.07 -3.69 14.89
N LEU A 103 -18.80 -2.44 14.58
CA LEU A 103 -17.45 -1.86 14.64
C LEU A 103 -17.02 -1.45 16.06
N ASN A 104 -17.98 -1.28 16.98
CA ASN A 104 -17.72 -0.80 18.35
C ASN A 104 -16.71 0.37 18.38
N SER A 105 -16.99 1.39 17.57
CA SER A 105 -16.05 2.46 17.25
C SER A 105 -15.63 3.29 18.47
N GLY A 106 -16.43 3.27 19.55
CA GLY A 106 -16.10 3.93 20.82
C GLY A 106 -14.92 3.26 21.54
N GLU A 107 -14.81 1.95 21.44
CA GLU A 107 -13.72 1.16 22.04
C GLU A 107 -12.58 0.91 21.04
N PHE A 108 -12.93 0.64 19.79
CA PHE A 108 -12.00 0.34 18.70
C PHE A 108 -12.07 1.41 17.59
N PRO A 109 -11.54 2.61 17.83
CA PRO A 109 -11.70 3.74 16.91
C PRO A 109 -10.97 3.57 15.57
N ARG A 110 -10.08 2.58 15.46
CA ARG A 110 -9.30 2.34 14.26
C ARG A 110 -9.24 0.86 13.91
N MET A 111 -9.23 0.58 12.61
CA MET A 111 -8.71 -0.66 12.05
C MET A 111 -7.43 -0.37 11.28
N VAL A 112 -6.48 -1.32 11.29
CA VAL A 112 -5.13 -1.11 10.77
C VAL A 112 -4.71 -2.30 9.93
N PHE A 113 -4.35 -2.04 8.67
CA PHE A 113 -3.71 -3.04 7.81
C PHE A 113 -2.22 -2.77 7.72
N THR A 114 -1.40 -3.82 7.91
CA THR A 114 0.06 -3.77 7.77
C THR A 114 0.55 -4.89 6.88
N ALA A 115 1.54 -4.59 6.04
CA ALA A 115 2.26 -5.59 5.24
C ALA A 115 3.73 -5.19 5.06
N THR A 116 4.60 -6.17 4.93
CA THR A 116 6.05 -5.97 4.75
C THR A 116 6.48 -6.05 3.29
N GLY A 117 5.58 -6.49 2.40
CA GLY A 117 5.88 -6.64 0.98
C GLY A 117 4.67 -7.13 0.19
N ALA A 118 4.91 -7.45 -1.07
CA ALA A 118 3.92 -8.00 -1.98
C ALA A 118 4.57 -9.06 -2.89
N LYS A 119 3.76 -10.03 -3.31
CA LYS A 119 4.11 -10.96 -4.38
C LYS A 119 3.61 -10.40 -5.71
N ARG A 120 4.52 -10.17 -6.65
CA ARG A 120 4.14 -9.77 -8.01
C ARG A 120 3.46 -10.94 -8.72
N THR A 121 2.28 -10.72 -9.30
CA THR A 121 1.46 -11.72 -10.00
C THR A 121 1.35 -11.44 -11.50
N GLY A 122 1.72 -10.25 -11.94
CA GLY A 122 1.77 -9.83 -13.35
C GLY A 122 2.56 -8.53 -13.50
N ASP A 123 2.48 -7.86 -14.66
CA ASP A 123 3.28 -6.66 -14.92
C ASP A 123 3.01 -5.53 -13.92
N LYS A 124 1.75 -5.34 -13.57
CA LYS A 124 1.30 -4.30 -12.64
C LYS A 124 0.35 -4.85 -11.57
N THR A 125 0.32 -6.16 -11.37
CA THR A 125 -0.57 -6.81 -10.40
C THR A 125 0.22 -7.48 -9.29
N PHE A 126 -0.32 -7.43 -8.08
CA PHE A 126 0.34 -7.87 -6.86
C PHE A 126 -0.65 -8.51 -5.89
N ASP A 127 -0.23 -9.56 -5.18
CA ASP A 127 -0.86 -10.03 -3.96
C ASP A 127 -0.14 -9.42 -2.76
N ILE A 128 -0.83 -8.56 -2.02
CA ILE A 128 -0.32 -7.92 -0.80
C ILE A 128 -0.88 -8.69 0.39
N SER A 129 -0.10 -9.62 0.92
CA SER A 129 -0.47 -10.39 2.11
C SER A 129 0.01 -9.68 3.37
N GLY A 130 -0.92 -9.41 4.28
CA GLY A 130 -0.66 -8.65 5.50
C GLY A 130 -1.53 -9.10 6.66
N GLN A 131 -1.56 -8.27 7.70
CA GLN A 131 -2.40 -8.43 8.88
C GLN A 131 -3.38 -7.27 8.96
N LEU A 132 -4.65 -7.58 9.15
CA LEU A 132 -5.68 -6.60 9.47
C LEU A 132 -6.03 -6.73 10.96
N GLU A 133 -5.82 -5.65 11.70
CA GLU A 133 -6.33 -5.49 13.07
C GLU A 133 -7.70 -4.81 13.00
N LEU A 134 -8.71 -5.47 13.56
CA LEU A 134 -10.09 -5.01 13.66
C LEU A 134 -10.70 -5.55 14.97
N LEU A 135 -11.38 -4.71 15.75
CA LEU A 135 -11.96 -5.07 17.04
C LEU A 135 -10.92 -5.71 18.00
N GLY A 136 -9.68 -5.20 17.99
CA GLY A 136 -8.57 -5.73 18.81
C GLY A 136 -8.07 -7.10 18.42
N LYS A 137 -8.53 -7.67 17.28
CA LYS A 137 -8.07 -8.96 16.75
C LYS A 137 -7.32 -8.75 15.46
N SER A 138 -6.18 -9.43 15.33
CA SER A 138 -5.37 -9.45 14.10
C SER A 138 -5.61 -10.74 13.32
N GLN A 139 -5.94 -10.61 12.04
CA GLN A 139 -6.17 -11.73 11.13
C GLN A 139 -5.45 -11.49 9.80
N PRO A 140 -5.00 -12.55 9.11
CA PRO A 140 -4.41 -12.42 7.80
C PRO A 140 -5.43 -11.90 6.77
N LEU A 141 -5.00 -10.96 5.94
CA LEU A 141 -5.76 -10.45 4.79
C LEU A 141 -4.83 -10.33 3.59
N THR A 142 -5.30 -10.83 2.44
CA THR A 142 -4.61 -10.64 1.17
C THR A 142 -5.44 -9.71 0.28
N LEU A 143 -4.78 -8.67 -0.23
CA LEU A 143 -5.35 -7.72 -1.18
C LEU A 143 -4.73 -7.97 -2.56
N GLN A 144 -5.58 -8.19 -3.58
CA GLN A 144 -5.17 -8.18 -4.98
C GLN A 144 -5.11 -6.73 -5.45
N ALA A 145 -3.91 -6.22 -5.71
CA ALA A 145 -3.68 -4.84 -6.08
C ALA A 145 -3.24 -4.72 -7.55
N THR A 146 -3.68 -3.64 -8.19
CA THR A 146 -3.22 -3.21 -9.52
C THR A 146 -2.59 -1.83 -9.39
N TRP A 147 -1.34 -1.70 -9.80
CA TRP A 147 -0.68 -0.43 -10.02
C TRP A 147 -1.15 0.16 -11.35
N ASN A 148 -2.06 1.12 -11.30
CA ASN A 148 -2.69 1.68 -12.50
C ASN A 148 -1.71 2.59 -13.27
N LYS A 149 -1.14 3.57 -12.56
CA LYS A 149 -0.27 4.60 -13.14
C LYS A 149 0.57 5.27 -12.07
N SER A 150 1.79 5.70 -12.45
CA SER A 150 2.59 6.68 -11.69
C SER A 150 3.08 7.76 -12.65
N ALA A 151 2.85 9.03 -12.30
CA ALA A 151 3.31 10.17 -13.08
C ALA A 151 3.22 11.47 -12.28
N GLU A 152 3.84 12.54 -12.76
CA GLU A 152 3.47 13.89 -12.33
C GLU A 152 2.00 14.16 -12.65
N SER A 153 1.28 14.71 -11.66
CA SER A 153 -0.12 15.10 -11.86
C SER A 153 -0.20 16.24 -12.89
N PRO A 154 -1.16 16.19 -13.81
CA PRO A 154 -1.44 17.34 -14.69
C PRO A 154 -1.95 18.55 -13.90
N LEU A 155 -2.51 18.31 -12.71
CA LEU A 155 -3.03 19.32 -11.80
C LEU A 155 -1.91 19.74 -10.84
N GLY A 156 -1.44 20.99 -11.00
CA GLY A 156 -0.43 21.57 -10.10
C GLY A 156 -1.08 22.44 -9.02
N GLY A 157 -0.37 22.59 -7.91
CA GLY A 157 -0.70 23.51 -6.83
C GLY A 157 0.43 24.51 -6.57
N PRO A 158 0.33 25.34 -5.52
CA PRO A 158 1.36 26.31 -5.15
C PRO A 158 2.75 25.73 -4.92
N LEU A 159 2.82 24.43 -4.59
CA LEU A 159 4.07 23.68 -4.32
C LEU A 159 4.57 22.88 -5.55
N GLY A 160 3.99 23.10 -6.74
CA GLY A 160 4.33 22.39 -7.97
C GLY A 160 3.37 21.24 -8.29
N LYS A 161 3.83 20.32 -9.14
CA LYS A 161 3.05 19.15 -9.58
C LYS A 161 3.48 17.94 -8.74
N PRO A 162 2.57 17.35 -7.92
CA PRO A 162 2.91 16.15 -7.17
C PRO A 162 3.13 14.96 -8.11
N TYR A 163 4.05 14.07 -7.75
CA TYR A 163 4.15 12.77 -8.38
C TYR A 163 3.18 11.81 -7.70
N VAL A 164 2.24 11.26 -8.46
CA VAL A 164 1.10 10.52 -7.96
C VAL A 164 1.11 9.09 -8.47
N MET A 165 0.79 8.14 -7.60
CA MET A 165 0.55 6.74 -7.93
C MET A 165 -0.92 6.39 -7.70
N GLY A 166 -1.60 5.88 -8.72
CA GLY A 166 -2.95 5.36 -8.64
C GLY A 166 -2.96 3.84 -8.46
N VAL A 167 -3.76 3.34 -7.52
CA VAL A 167 -3.88 1.92 -7.18
C VAL A 167 -5.33 1.52 -6.99
N SER A 168 -5.69 0.38 -7.60
CA SER A 168 -6.95 -0.34 -7.33
C SER A 168 -6.63 -1.61 -6.56
N ALA A 169 -7.38 -1.91 -5.50
CA ALA A 169 -7.22 -3.18 -4.79
C ALA A 169 -8.57 -3.82 -4.43
N ARG A 170 -8.57 -5.14 -4.32
CA ARG A 170 -9.72 -5.97 -3.96
C ARG A 170 -9.29 -6.98 -2.93
N GLY A 171 -10.22 -7.37 -2.07
CA GLY A 171 -10.03 -8.42 -1.07
C GLY A 171 -11.36 -8.83 -0.48
N SER A 172 -11.33 -9.73 0.47
CA SER A 172 -12.49 -10.12 1.24
C SER A 172 -12.06 -10.52 2.66
N LEU A 173 -12.89 -10.23 3.64
CA LEU A 173 -12.71 -10.69 5.00
C LEU A 173 -13.97 -11.38 5.53
N LYS A 174 -13.81 -12.25 6.52
CA LYS A 174 -14.92 -12.78 7.32
C LYS A 174 -15.01 -11.96 8.59
N ARG A 175 -16.11 -11.24 8.77
CA ARG A 175 -16.30 -10.38 9.95
C ARG A 175 -16.42 -11.18 11.26
N SER A 176 -16.92 -12.43 11.20
CA SER A 176 -16.95 -13.33 12.36
C SER A 176 -15.58 -13.67 12.90
N ALA A 177 -14.53 -13.70 12.07
CA ALA A 177 -13.15 -13.93 12.50
C ALA A 177 -12.64 -12.84 13.47
N TYR A 178 -13.24 -11.65 13.40
CA TYR A 178 -12.96 -10.54 14.31
C TYR A 178 -13.93 -10.46 15.49
N GLY A 179 -14.92 -11.39 15.56
CA GLY A 179 -15.93 -11.40 16.62
C GLY A 179 -17.18 -10.57 16.31
N MET A 180 -17.30 -10.02 15.12
CA MET A 180 -18.46 -9.29 14.63
C MET A 180 -19.54 -10.27 14.16
N ASN A 181 -20.31 -10.84 15.10
CA ASN A 181 -21.18 -12.00 14.84
C ASN A 181 -22.67 -11.64 14.71
N TYR A 182 -23.06 -10.36 14.86
CA TYR A 182 -24.47 -9.96 14.79
C TYR A 182 -25.12 -10.48 13.50
N ALA A 183 -26.19 -11.24 13.64
CA ALA A 183 -27.00 -11.81 12.56
C ALA A 183 -26.24 -12.64 11.50
N VAL A 184 -25.06 -13.21 11.85
CA VAL A 184 -24.32 -14.17 10.99
C VAL A 184 -25.03 -15.53 11.03
N ALA A 185 -25.35 -16.04 12.23
CA ALA A 185 -25.86 -17.41 12.39
C ALA A 185 -27.20 -17.65 11.69
N ASN A 186 -28.04 -16.63 11.58
CA ASN A 186 -29.34 -16.72 10.89
C ASN A 186 -29.28 -16.28 9.41
N GLY A 187 -28.09 -15.90 8.90
CA GLY A 187 -27.87 -15.48 7.53
C GLY A 187 -28.50 -14.13 7.15
N TRP A 188 -28.92 -13.33 8.12
CA TRP A 188 -29.54 -12.03 7.82
C TRP A 188 -28.53 -10.97 7.40
N VAL A 189 -27.32 -11.04 7.93
CA VAL A 189 -26.21 -10.17 7.52
C VAL A 189 -25.01 -11.03 7.16
N GLY A 190 -24.54 -10.92 5.93
CA GLY A 190 -23.46 -11.73 5.38
C GLY A 190 -22.18 -11.68 6.24
N ASP A 191 -21.52 -12.83 6.36
CA ASP A 191 -20.24 -12.95 7.07
C ASP A 191 -19.06 -12.48 6.21
N GLU A 192 -19.09 -12.84 4.93
CA GLU A 192 -18.06 -12.42 3.97
C GLU A 192 -18.31 -10.99 3.51
N VAL A 193 -17.27 -10.18 3.60
CA VAL A 193 -17.29 -8.75 3.30
C VAL A 193 -16.25 -8.45 2.21
N PRO A 194 -16.66 -8.42 0.93
CA PRO A 194 -15.81 -7.94 -0.17
C PRO A 194 -15.40 -6.48 0.02
N LEU A 195 -14.13 -6.20 -0.27
CA LEU A 195 -13.50 -4.88 -0.18
C LEU A 195 -13.25 -4.32 -1.57
N ILE A 196 -13.55 -3.03 -1.75
CA ILE A 196 -13.31 -2.25 -2.96
C ILE A 196 -12.47 -1.05 -2.55
N ILE A 197 -11.23 -1.01 -2.99
CA ILE A 197 -10.27 -0.01 -2.58
C ILE A 197 -9.73 0.66 -3.83
N GLU A 198 -9.87 1.98 -3.90
CA GLU A 198 -9.34 2.83 -4.96
C GLU A 198 -8.66 4.02 -4.31
N PHE A 199 -7.41 4.27 -4.65
CA PHE A 199 -6.72 5.42 -4.07
C PHE A 199 -5.64 6.00 -4.99
N GLU A 200 -5.36 7.27 -4.76
CA GLU A 200 -4.14 7.92 -5.18
C GLU A 200 -3.20 8.07 -3.97
N ALA A 201 -1.90 8.03 -4.23
CA ALA A 201 -0.87 8.28 -3.22
C ALA A 201 0.20 9.22 -3.77
N ILE A 202 0.60 10.19 -2.95
CA ILE A 202 1.57 11.23 -3.30
C ILE A 202 2.95 10.79 -2.83
N ARG A 203 3.93 10.82 -3.74
CA ARG A 203 5.33 10.56 -3.43
C ARG A 203 5.92 11.71 -2.60
N LYS A 204 6.62 11.34 -1.50
CA LYS A 204 7.29 12.24 -0.56
C LYS A 204 8.80 12.20 -0.71
#